data_175108ebeadb2b668ac4af954ad063f4
#
_entry.id   175108ebeadb2b668ac4af954ad063f4
#
_cell.length_a   1.000
_cell.length_b   1.000
_cell.length_c   1.000
_cell.angle_alpha   90.00
_cell.angle_beta   90.00
_cell.angle_gamma   90.00
#
_symmetry.space_group_name_H-M   'P 1'
#
loop_
_entity.id
_entity.type
_entity.pdbx_description
1 polymer ?
#
loop_
_entity_poly.entity_id
_entity_poly.type
_entity_poly.pdbx_seq_one_letter_code
_entity_poly.pdbx_strand_id
1 'polypeptide(L)'
;MEEVLTPILLGKVCPYCGKDSELIDSSEIYGTSYGPIYICRDCDAYVGCYNGTTNSLGRLANKELREAKKRAHHYLDQLWKPNRNKRYRTYSWLSEKLGIPREITHIGMSDVEQCNRIAGLAIEKLKERGVDFEIWPSDDSLLIKKKGE
;
A
#
# COMPACT_ATOMS: atom_id res chain seq x y z
N MET A 1 -21.09 3.01 6.97
CA MET A 1 -20.28 3.10 5.74
C MET A 1 -19.42 4.35 5.70
N GLU A 2 -19.95 5.49 6.07
CA GLU A 2 -19.18 6.73 6.16
C GLU A 2 -18.05 6.63 7.16
N GLU A 3 -18.23 5.84 8.21
CA GLU A 3 -17.24 5.60 9.26
C GLU A 3 -16.01 4.83 8.75
N VAL A 4 -16.18 4.08 7.65
CA VAL A 4 -15.11 3.26 7.07
C VAL A 4 -14.13 4.12 6.28
N LEU A 5 -14.66 5.12 5.55
CA LEU A 5 -13.85 6.01 4.72
C LEU A 5 -13.70 7.38 5.43
N THR A 6 -12.74 7.44 6.33
CA THR A 6 -12.45 8.68 7.10
C THR A 6 -11.67 9.68 6.24
N PRO A 7 -11.64 10.97 6.62
CA PRO A 7 -10.82 11.95 5.91
C PRO A 7 -9.35 11.55 5.79
N ILE A 8 -8.82 10.82 6.79
CA ILE A 8 -7.46 10.30 6.75
C ILE A 8 -7.32 9.28 5.62
N LEU A 9 -8.24 8.33 5.51
CA LEU A 9 -8.20 7.30 4.47
C LEU A 9 -8.44 7.86 3.08
N LEU A 10 -9.13 9.00 3.00
CA LEU A 10 -9.40 9.66 1.73
C LEU A 10 -8.29 10.63 1.30
N GLY A 11 -7.22 10.75 2.10
CA GLY A 11 -6.10 11.62 1.78
C GLY A 11 -6.35 13.09 2.02
N LYS A 12 -7.44 13.45 2.71
CA LYS A 12 -7.81 14.83 2.99
C LYS A 12 -7.13 15.40 4.22
N VAL A 13 -6.78 14.52 5.17
CA VAL A 13 -6.16 14.90 6.45
C VAL A 13 -4.89 14.08 6.63
N CYS A 14 -3.82 14.76 7.06
CA CYS A 14 -2.54 14.11 7.33
C CYS A 14 -2.65 13.22 8.58
N PRO A 15 -2.32 11.93 8.49
CA PRO A 15 -2.41 11.04 9.66
C PRO A 15 -1.34 11.30 10.73
N TYR A 16 -0.31 12.09 10.40
CA TYR A 16 0.81 12.33 11.31
C TYR A 16 0.67 13.59 12.14
N CYS A 17 -0.01 14.63 11.62
CA CYS A 17 -0.18 15.89 12.34
C CYS A 17 -1.63 16.37 12.44
N GLY A 18 -2.55 15.72 11.73
CA GLY A 18 -3.97 16.07 11.81
C GLY A 18 -4.38 17.30 10.99
N LYS A 19 -3.45 17.92 10.27
CA LYS A 19 -3.76 19.08 9.43
C LYS A 19 -4.36 18.64 8.10
N ASP A 20 -5.10 19.54 7.46
CA ASP A 20 -5.63 19.28 6.12
C ASP A 20 -4.49 19.16 5.13
N SER A 21 -4.61 18.22 4.19
CA SER A 21 -3.64 18.06 3.12
C SER A 21 -3.88 19.13 2.05
N GLU A 22 -2.88 19.31 1.20
CA GLU A 22 -2.90 20.26 0.10
C GLU A 22 -2.88 19.47 -1.22
N LEU A 23 -3.75 19.85 -2.17
CA LEU A 23 -3.75 19.25 -3.50
C LEU A 23 -2.80 20.03 -4.41
N ILE A 24 -1.78 19.36 -4.92
CA ILE A 24 -0.78 20.00 -5.80
C ILE A 24 -0.50 19.08 -7.00
N ASP A 25 0.23 19.60 -7.99
CA ASP A 25 0.70 18.76 -9.08
C ASP A 25 1.97 18.02 -8.65
N SER A 26 2.09 16.76 -9.03
CA SER A 26 3.22 15.92 -8.64
C SER A 26 4.56 16.42 -9.19
N SER A 27 4.57 17.28 -10.20
CA SER A 27 5.80 17.87 -10.73
C SER A 27 6.56 18.66 -9.66
N GLU A 28 5.88 19.18 -8.65
CA GLU A 28 6.53 19.89 -7.54
C GLU A 28 7.44 18.98 -6.73
N ILE A 29 7.18 17.66 -6.74
CA ILE A 29 7.98 16.68 -6.02
C ILE A 29 8.96 15.98 -6.95
N TYR A 30 8.50 15.57 -8.14
CA TYR A 30 9.30 14.71 -9.04
C TYR A 30 9.94 15.47 -10.21
N GLY A 31 9.61 16.76 -10.40
CA GLY A 31 10.10 17.52 -11.53
C GLY A 31 9.34 17.26 -12.84
N THR A 32 8.59 16.16 -12.90
CA THR A 32 7.74 15.79 -14.03
C THR A 32 6.37 15.44 -13.49
N SER A 33 5.32 15.83 -14.21
CA SER A 33 3.95 15.58 -13.74
C SER A 33 3.50 14.16 -13.99
N TYR A 34 2.97 13.54 -12.94
CA TYR A 34 2.28 12.25 -12.98
C TYR A 34 0.84 12.41 -12.50
N GLY A 35 0.34 13.65 -12.52
CA GLY A 35 -1.00 13.99 -12.07
C GLY A 35 -1.01 14.65 -10.69
N PRO A 36 -2.20 14.89 -10.12
CA PRO A 36 -2.32 15.55 -8.82
C PRO A 36 -1.93 14.63 -7.66
N ILE A 37 -1.43 15.23 -6.58
CA ILE A 37 -1.16 14.52 -5.32
C ILE A 37 -1.69 15.33 -4.16
N TYR A 38 -2.00 14.65 -3.06
CA TYR A 38 -2.31 15.30 -1.79
C TYR A 38 -1.05 15.24 -0.93
N ILE A 39 -0.67 16.36 -0.32
CA ILE A 39 0.57 16.46 0.42
C ILE A 39 0.41 17.23 1.73
N CYS A 40 1.15 16.79 2.76
CA CYS A 40 1.42 17.56 3.96
C CYS A 40 2.92 17.86 3.93
N ARG A 41 3.28 19.12 3.67
CA ARG A 41 4.69 19.51 3.51
C ARG A 41 5.47 19.37 4.81
N ASP A 42 4.80 19.66 5.94
CA ASP A 42 5.45 19.59 7.25
C ASP A 42 5.88 18.17 7.61
N CYS A 43 5.11 17.18 7.20
CA CYS A 43 5.39 15.77 7.51
C CYS A 43 6.08 15.03 6.36
N ASP A 44 6.32 15.69 5.24
CA ASP A 44 6.83 15.04 4.02
C ASP A 44 6.01 13.81 3.67
N ALA A 45 4.69 13.96 3.78
CA ALA A 45 3.75 12.87 3.53
C ALA A 45 2.87 13.21 2.34
N TYR A 46 2.73 12.27 1.40
CA TYR A 46 1.91 12.51 0.21
C TYR A 46 1.33 11.21 -0.33
N VAL A 47 0.33 11.35 -1.21
CA VAL A 47 -0.31 10.22 -1.88
C VAL A 47 -0.82 10.68 -3.25
N GLY A 48 -0.68 9.82 -4.24
CA GLY A 48 -1.17 10.08 -5.59
C GLY A 48 -2.68 9.89 -5.70
N CYS A 49 -3.19 10.15 -6.89
CA CYS A 49 -4.61 10.00 -7.20
C CYS A 49 -4.83 8.93 -8.27
N TYR A 50 -6.05 8.42 -8.35
CA TYR A 50 -6.43 7.55 -9.46
C TYR A 50 -6.29 8.33 -10.77
N ASN A 51 -5.84 7.64 -11.81
CA ASN A 51 -5.54 8.25 -13.11
C ASN A 51 -6.70 9.10 -13.62
N GLY A 52 -6.40 10.35 -13.97
CA GLY A 52 -7.40 11.28 -14.52
C GLY A 52 -8.37 11.85 -13.49
N THR A 53 -8.13 11.67 -12.19
CA THR A 53 -9.02 12.16 -11.13
C THR A 53 -8.25 12.89 -10.05
N THR A 54 -8.99 13.53 -9.12
CA THR A 54 -8.43 14.08 -7.88
C THR A 54 -8.81 13.20 -6.69
N ASN A 55 -9.23 11.95 -6.93
CA ASN A 55 -9.53 10.98 -5.88
C ASN A 55 -8.25 10.29 -5.45
N SER A 56 -7.89 10.41 -4.18
CA SER A 56 -6.63 9.85 -3.69
C SER A 56 -6.64 8.33 -3.72
N LEU A 57 -5.43 7.75 -3.83
CA LEU A 57 -5.24 6.31 -3.74
C LEU A 57 -5.36 5.81 -2.30
N GLY A 58 -5.40 6.72 -1.32
CA GLY A 58 -5.52 6.36 0.08
C GLY A 58 -4.97 7.45 1.00
N ARG A 59 -4.39 7.03 2.13
CA ARG A 59 -3.83 7.96 3.11
C ARG A 59 -2.46 8.51 2.67
N LEU A 60 -2.12 9.70 3.15
CA LEU A 60 -0.81 10.27 2.91
C LEU A 60 0.26 9.38 3.55
N ALA A 61 1.37 9.20 2.85
CA ALA A 61 2.45 8.34 3.31
C ALA A 61 3.74 9.13 3.47
N ASN A 62 4.34 9.04 4.69
CA ASN A 62 5.69 9.54 4.90
C ASN A 62 6.67 8.50 4.33
N LYS A 63 7.98 8.76 4.46
CA LYS A 63 9.00 7.88 3.88
C LYS A 63 8.87 6.43 4.35
N GLU A 64 8.70 6.24 5.64
CA GLU A 64 8.55 4.89 6.22
C GLU A 64 7.37 4.15 5.63
N LEU A 65 6.22 4.81 5.55
CA LEU A 65 5.02 4.19 5.00
C LEU A 65 5.15 3.96 3.50
N ARG A 66 5.78 4.88 2.76
CA ARG A 66 6.02 4.69 1.32
C ARG A 66 6.82 3.41 1.07
N GLU A 67 7.85 3.17 1.87
CA GLU A 67 8.65 1.95 1.75
C GLU A 67 7.86 0.71 2.12
N ALA A 68 7.06 0.78 3.19
CA ALA A 68 6.22 -0.33 3.62
C ALA A 68 5.18 -0.69 2.56
N LYS A 69 4.59 0.32 1.90
CA LYS A 69 3.63 0.10 0.81
C LYS A 69 4.28 -0.60 -0.38
N LYS A 70 5.49 -0.17 -0.77
CA LYS A 70 6.22 -0.80 -1.87
C LYS A 70 6.49 -2.27 -1.58
N ARG A 71 6.93 -2.56 -0.36
CA ARG A 71 7.21 -3.93 0.07
C ARG A 71 5.94 -4.79 0.05
N ALA A 72 4.83 -4.26 0.57
CA ALA A 72 3.55 -4.96 0.57
C ALA A 72 3.08 -5.26 -0.86
N HIS A 73 3.17 -4.29 -1.75
CA HIS A 73 2.83 -4.49 -3.17
C HIS A 73 3.73 -5.53 -3.82
N HIS A 74 5.02 -5.50 -3.51
CA HIS A 74 5.98 -6.43 -4.08
C HIS A 74 5.53 -7.89 -3.89
N TYR A 75 5.11 -8.24 -2.69
CA TYR A 75 4.68 -9.61 -2.40
C TYR A 75 3.24 -9.88 -2.82
N LEU A 76 2.32 -8.98 -2.48
CA LEU A 76 0.91 -9.21 -2.77
C LEU A 76 0.64 -9.34 -4.28
N ASP A 77 1.28 -8.48 -5.07
CA ASP A 77 1.06 -8.46 -6.51
C ASP A 77 1.56 -9.73 -7.19
N GLN A 78 2.53 -10.42 -6.62
CA GLN A 78 3.00 -11.70 -7.15
C GLN A 78 1.94 -12.80 -7.05
N LEU A 79 0.94 -12.62 -6.20
CA LEU A 79 -0.15 -13.58 -6.07
C LEU A 79 -1.15 -13.51 -7.24
N TRP A 80 -1.27 -12.35 -7.89
CA TRP A 80 -2.30 -12.19 -8.92
C TRP A 80 -1.79 -11.66 -10.26
N LYS A 81 -0.66 -10.97 -10.33
CA LYS A 81 -0.17 -10.40 -11.60
C LYS A 81 0.05 -11.43 -12.70
N PRO A 82 0.55 -12.64 -12.40
CA PRO A 82 0.67 -13.66 -13.44
C PRO A 82 -0.66 -14.02 -14.07
N ASN A 83 -1.76 -13.89 -13.33
CA ASN A 83 -3.12 -14.09 -13.83
C ASN A 83 -4.01 -13.00 -13.22
N ARG A 84 -4.28 -11.95 -14.00
CA ARG A 84 -5.03 -10.78 -13.54
C ARG A 84 -6.46 -11.09 -13.10
N ASN A 85 -7.03 -12.19 -13.56
CA ASN A 85 -8.35 -12.62 -13.11
C ASN A 85 -8.39 -13.00 -11.64
N LYS A 86 -7.21 -13.27 -11.04
CA LYS A 86 -7.09 -13.61 -9.62
C LYS A 86 -7.04 -12.40 -8.72
N ARG A 87 -6.98 -11.18 -9.27
CA ARG A 87 -6.84 -9.97 -8.45
C ARG A 87 -7.99 -9.82 -7.47
N TYR A 88 -9.23 -9.95 -7.94
CA TYR A 88 -10.41 -9.84 -7.09
C TYR A 88 -10.39 -10.87 -5.97
N ARG A 89 -10.08 -12.10 -6.27
CA ARG A 89 -9.99 -13.18 -5.28
C ARG A 89 -8.91 -12.92 -4.24
N THR A 90 -7.78 -12.41 -4.69
CA THR A 90 -6.65 -12.11 -3.80
C THR A 90 -7.05 -11.06 -2.77
N TYR A 91 -7.70 -9.99 -3.21
CA TYR A 91 -8.13 -8.92 -2.30
C TYR A 91 -9.29 -9.37 -1.41
N SER A 92 -10.17 -10.25 -1.87
CA SER A 92 -11.23 -10.82 -1.03
C SER A 92 -10.64 -11.71 0.06
N TRP A 93 -9.67 -12.54 -0.31
CA TRP A 93 -8.92 -13.35 0.66
C TRP A 93 -8.23 -12.47 1.68
N LEU A 94 -7.59 -11.39 1.21
CA LEU A 94 -6.88 -10.46 2.09
C LEU A 94 -7.84 -9.78 3.07
N SER A 95 -9.01 -9.36 2.60
CA SER A 95 -10.04 -8.75 3.44
C SER A 95 -10.43 -9.69 4.60
N GLU A 96 -10.61 -10.96 4.30
CA GLU A 96 -10.93 -11.97 5.33
C GLU A 96 -9.79 -12.13 6.33
N LYS A 97 -8.56 -12.22 5.85
CA LYS A 97 -7.40 -12.41 6.72
C LYS A 97 -7.13 -11.22 7.62
N LEU A 98 -7.37 -10.02 7.11
CA LEU A 98 -7.19 -8.80 7.89
C LEU A 98 -8.39 -8.49 8.80
N GLY A 99 -9.55 -9.08 8.51
CA GLY A 99 -10.77 -8.83 9.28
C GLY A 99 -11.33 -7.42 9.08
N ILE A 100 -11.15 -6.84 7.89
CA ILE A 100 -11.61 -5.49 7.58
C ILE A 100 -12.50 -5.51 6.34
N PRO A 101 -13.36 -4.47 6.17
CA PRO A 101 -14.23 -4.39 4.99
C PRO A 101 -13.43 -4.36 3.69
N ARG A 102 -14.01 -4.92 2.63
CA ARG A 102 -13.36 -4.94 1.33
C ARG A 102 -13.05 -3.54 0.79
N GLU A 103 -13.91 -2.56 1.11
CA GLU A 103 -13.77 -1.18 0.63
C GLU A 103 -12.46 -0.53 1.07
N ILE A 104 -11.93 -0.93 2.24
CA ILE A 104 -10.67 -0.39 2.75
C ILE A 104 -9.53 -1.40 2.69
N THR A 105 -9.73 -2.52 1.99
CA THR A 105 -8.69 -3.53 1.78
C THR A 105 -7.83 -3.08 0.59
N HIS A 106 -7.03 -2.06 0.81
CA HIS A 106 -6.12 -1.49 -0.18
C HIS A 106 -4.82 -1.12 0.51
N ILE A 107 -3.72 -1.41 -0.15
CA ILE A 107 -2.39 -1.04 0.39
C ILE A 107 -2.32 0.50 0.54
N GLY A 108 -2.93 1.24 -0.39
CA GLY A 108 -2.97 2.70 -0.31
C GLY A 108 -3.60 3.25 0.96
N MET A 109 -4.54 2.50 1.55
CA MET A 109 -5.24 2.91 2.76
C MET A 109 -4.61 2.35 4.04
N SER A 110 -3.58 1.52 3.91
CA SER A 110 -2.95 0.83 5.05
C SER A 110 -1.87 1.68 5.71
N ASP A 111 -1.71 1.51 7.03
CA ASP A 111 -0.58 2.07 7.77
C ASP A 111 0.61 1.09 7.69
N VAL A 112 1.72 1.44 8.36
CA VAL A 112 2.94 0.60 8.33
C VAL A 112 2.66 -0.79 8.88
N GLU A 113 1.97 -0.88 10.02
CA GLU A 113 1.66 -2.16 10.65
C GLU A 113 0.85 -3.06 9.71
N GLN A 114 -0.20 -2.50 9.09
CA GLN A 114 -1.02 -3.26 8.17
C GLN A 114 -0.27 -3.64 6.90
N CYS A 115 0.56 -2.76 6.36
CA CYS A 115 1.41 -3.08 5.20
C CYS A 115 2.33 -4.26 5.51
N ASN A 116 2.94 -4.28 6.69
CA ASN A 116 3.81 -5.36 7.10
C ASN A 116 3.03 -6.67 7.27
N ARG A 117 1.82 -6.58 7.79
CA ARG A 117 0.93 -7.74 7.93
C ARG A 117 0.53 -8.29 6.56
N ILE A 118 0.21 -7.41 5.61
CA ILE A 118 -0.12 -7.81 4.24
C ILE A 118 1.07 -8.52 3.60
N ALA A 119 2.28 -7.97 3.75
CA ALA A 119 3.49 -8.60 3.20
C ALA A 119 3.69 -9.99 3.79
N GLY A 120 3.53 -10.13 5.10
CA GLY A 120 3.67 -11.42 5.78
C GLY A 120 2.66 -12.46 5.30
N LEU A 121 1.41 -12.06 5.16
CA LEU A 121 0.35 -12.95 4.66
C LEU A 121 0.62 -13.38 3.22
N ALA A 122 1.09 -12.44 2.39
CA ALA A 122 1.41 -12.75 1.00
C ALA A 122 2.59 -13.73 0.90
N ILE A 123 3.62 -13.53 1.71
CA ILE A 123 4.78 -14.43 1.76
C ILE A 123 4.32 -15.85 2.13
N GLU A 124 3.51 -15.98 3.17
CA GLU A 124 2.99 -17.29 3.59
C GLU A 124 2.22 -17.95 2.47
N LYS A 125 1.37 -17.19 1.77
CA LYS A 125 0.58 -17.72 0.66
C LYS A 125 1.45 -18.17 -0.51
N LEU A 126 2.48 -17.40 -0.83
CA LEU A 126 3.43 -17.76 -1.90
C LEU A 126 4.17 -19.04 -1.54
N LYS A 127 4.57 -19.19 -0.29
CA LYS A 127 5.23 -20.42 0.20
C LYS A 127 4.30 -21.62 0.13
N GLU A 128 3.03 -21.45 0.52
CA GLU A 128 2.01 -22.51 0.43
C GLU A 128 1.83 -23.01 -0.99
N ARG A 129 1.89 -22.12 -1.96
CA ARG A 129 1.74 -22.48 -3.38
C ARG A 129 2.95 -23.22 -3.92
N GLY A 130 4.07 -23.19 -3.20
CA GLY A 130 5.29 -23.88 -3.62
C GLY A 130 5.93 -23.31 -4.87
N VAL A 131 5.66 -22.04 -5.18
CA VAL A 131 6.23 -21.38 -6.36
C VAL A 131 7.39 -20.49 -5.93
N ASP A 132 8.35 -20.30 -6.84
CA ASP A 132 9.43 -19.34 -6.62
C ASP A 132 8.84 -17.94 -6.69
N PHE A 133 9.30 -17.06 -5.81
CA PHE A 133 8.87 -15.68 -5.80
C PHE A 133 10.04 -14.77 -5.50
N GLU A 134 9.93 -13.52 -5.95
CA GLU A 134 10.97 -12.53 -5.76
C GLU A 134 10.93 -11.98 -4.34
N ILE A 135 12.10 -11.89 -3.71
CA ILE A 135 12.24 -11.42 -2.33
C ILE A 135 12.60 -9.94 -2.35
N TRP A 136 11.96 -9.16 -1.50
CA TRP A 136 12.25 -7.74 -1.33
C TRP A 136 13.70 -7.59 -0.83
N PRO A 137 14.50 -6.68 -1.41
CA PRO A 137 15.95 -6.60 -1.10
C PRO A 137 16.31 -6.59 0.38
N SER A 138 15.58 -5.85 1.21
CA SER A 138 15.86 -5.79 2.64
C SER A 138 15.52 -7.08 3.40
N ASP A 139 14.74 -7.96 2.78
CA ASP A 139 14.33 -9.24 3.39
C ASP A 139 15.23 -10.40 2.98
N ASP A 140 16.12 -10.17 2.04
CA ASP A 140 16.91 -11.22 1.38
C ASP A 140 17.63 -12.14 2.38
N SER A 141 18.45 -11.56 3.26
CA SER A 141 19.21 -12.36 4.23
C SER A 141 18.31 -13.09 5.22
N LEU A 142 17.19 -12.47 5.61
CA LEU A 142 16.26 -13.04 6.59
C LEU A 142 15.55 -14.28 6.03
N LEU A 143 15.08 -14.19 4.79
CA LEU A 143 14.34 -15.29 4.16
C LEU A 143 15.28 -16.43 3.72
N ILE A 144 16.49 -16.12 3.31
CA ILE A 144 17.50 -17.11 2.98
C ILE A 144 17.86 -17.92 4.22
N LYS A 145 18.04 -17.25 5.37
CA LYS A 145 18.30 -17.93 6.65
C LYS A 145 17.22 -18.93 6.98
N LYS A 146 15.95 -18.55 6.81
CA LYS A 146 14.82 -19.44 7.09
C LYS A 146 14.81 -20.66 6.18
N LYS A 147 15.25 -20.49 4.93
CA LYS A 147 15.35 -21.60 3.98
C LYS A 147 16.50 -22.55 4.31
N GLY A 148 17.56 -22.03 4.92
CA GLY A 148 18.73 -22.80 5.27
C GLY A 148 18.56 -23.65 6.52
N GLU A 149 17.52 -23.44 7.26
CA GLU A 149 17.19 -24.22 8.45
C GLU A 149 16.39 -25.45 8.07
#